data_3e918b1850dde95b289723c670b88827
#
_entry.id   3e918b1850dde95b289723c670b88827
#
_cell.length_a   1.000
_cell.length_b   1.000
_cell.length_c   1.000
_cell.angle_alpha   90.00
_cell.angle_beta   90.00
_cell.angle_gamma   90.00
#
_symmetry.space_group_name_H-M   'P 1'
#
loop_
_entity.id
_entity.type
_entity.pdbx_description
1 polymer ?
#
loop_
_entity_poly.entity_id
_entity_poly.type
_entity_poly.pdbx_seq_one_letter_code
_entity_poly.pdbx_strand_id
1 'polypeptide(L)'
;MIRREYMDEVKILIVEDEPKVAGFIKKGLQESNFSAEIAYDGILGKTMALVNNYDLIILDINLPLLNGFQLCKIIRDNDQQIPILMLTALGGLEQKVKGFDNGADDYLLKPFEFAELVARITALMKRSKYSITLPKLLKIADLEINRDAKTVTRAGKLIELSAKEYMLLEYLVMNKDRVISRFELTEKVWDINFDTGTNVVDVYINFLRKKIDNDFSTKLIHTKVGLGYILRGDQ
;
A
#
# COMPACT_ATOMS: atom_id res chain seq x y z
N MET A 1 12.30 21.65 23.68
CA MET A 1 13.02 20.36 23.61
C MET A 1 11.99 19.29 23.31
N ILE A 2 11.75 19.00 22.03
CA ILE A 2 10.81 17.96 21.58
C ILE A 2 11.60 16.65 21.59
N ARG A 3 11.12 15.68 22.37
CA ARG A 3 11.66 14.32 22.42
C ARG A 3 11.74 13.77 20.98
N ARG A 4 12.97 13.48 20.50
CA ARG A 4 13.17 12.51 19.42
C ARG A 4 12.72 11.16 19.97
N GLU A 5 11.50 10.74 19.65
CA GLU A 5 11.12 9.34 19.74
C GLU A 5 12.12 8.56 18.88
N TYR A 6 12.68 7.50 19.43
CA TYR A 6 13.52 6.53 18.75
C TYR A 6 12.73 6.00 17.55
N MET A 7 12.98 6.54 16.37
CA MET A 7 12.62 5.87 15.13
C MET A 7 13.63 4.74 15.00
N ASP A 8 13.17 3.49 15.16
CA ASP A 8 13.96 2.33 14.80
C ASP A 8 14.50 2.55 13.38
N GLU A 9 15.80 2.31 13.21
CA GLU A 9 16.50 2.52 11.94
C GLU A 9 15.91 1.55 10.91
N VAL A 10 15.28 2.09 9.85
CA VAL A 10 14.64 1.28 8.80
C VAL A 10 15.67 0.40 8.12
N LYS A 11 15.48 -0.91 8.16
CA LYS A 11 16.43 -1.91 7.69
C LYS A 11 15.97 -2.51 6.35
N ILE A 12 16.77 -2.34 5.31
CA ILE A 12 16.46 -2.77 3.94
C ILE A 12 17.40 -3.90 3.51
N LEU A 13 16.84 -5.01 2.98
CA LEU A 13 17.61 -6.04 2.30
C LEU A 13 17.69 -5.72 0.81
N ILE A 14 18.89 -5.73 0.25
CA ILE A 14 19.17 -5.60 -1.18
C ILE A 14 19.61 -6.97 -1.68
N VAL A 15 18.87 -7.55 -2.64
CA VAL A 15 19.27 -8.80 -3.30
C VAL A 15 19.57 -8.47 -4.76
N GLU A 16 20.85 -8.38 -5.07
CA GLU A 16 21.39 -7.90 -6.35
C GLU A 16 22.76 -8.54 -6.59
N ASP A 17 22.94 -9.24 -7.70
CA ASP A 17 24.16 -9.99 -7.99
C ASP A 17 25.29 -9.13 -8.55
N GLU A 18 24.99 -7.95 -9.09
CA GLU A 18 26.00 -7.02 -9.59
C GLU A 18 26.55 -6.12 -8.46
N PRO A 19 27.83 -6.32 -8.01
CA PRO A 19 28.36 -5.62 -6.83
C PRO A 19 28.37 -4.10 -6.97
N LYS A 20 28.52 -3.58 -8.20
CA LYS A 20 28.52 -2.14 -8.45
C LYS A 20 27.13 -1.54 -8.23
N VAL A 21 26.08 -2.22 -8.71
CA VAL A 21 24.67 -1.79 -8.55
C VAL A 21 24.27 -1.92 -7.07
N ALA A 22 24.53 -3.06 -6.45
CA ALA A 22 24.27 -3.28 -5.04
C ALA A 22 24.98 -2.25 -4.13
N GLY A 23 26.27 -1.96 -4.41
CA GLY A 23 27.04 -0.98 -3.68
C GLY A 23 26.54 0.45 -3.87
N PHE A 24 26.13 0.82 -5.08
CA PHE A 24 25.50 2.11 -5.40
C PHE A 24 24.19 2.29 -4.63
N ILE A 25 23.30 1.30 -4.65
CA ILE A 25 22.03 1.32 -3.92
C ILE A 25 22.30 1.45 -2.42
N LYS A 26 23.17 0.60 -1.86
CA LYS A 26 23.50 0.61 -0.42
C LYS A 26 24.02 1.97 0.03
N LYS A 27 24.98 2.54 -0.70
CA LYS A 27 25.58 3.84 -0.35
C LYS A 27 24.50 4.94 -0.35
N GLY A 28 23.70 5.03 -1.39
CA GLY A 28 22.65 6.05 -1.48
C GLY A 28 21.57 5.89 -0.38
N LEU A 29 21.21 4.64 -0.03
CA LEU A 29 20.27 4.38 1.08
C LEU A 29 20.85 4.84 2.41
N GLN A 30 22.13 4.59 2.68
CA GLN A 30 22.81 5.06 3.89
C GLN A 30 22.86 6.59 3.97
N GLU A 31 23.13 7.26 2.84
CA GLU A 31 23.07 8.74 2.75
C GLU A 31 21.64 9.27 2.99
N SER A 32 20.64 8.44 2.78
CA SER A 32 19.21 8.73 3.02
C SER A 32 18.70 8.26 4.40
N ASN A 33 19.62 7.93 5.33
CA ASN A 33 19.33 7.44 6.69
C ASN A 33 18.57 6.10 6.76
N PHE A 34 18.77 5.21 5.80
CA PHE A 34 18.35 3.82 5.85
C PHE A 34 19.52 2.91 6.19
N SER A 35 19.27 1.85 6.95
CA SER A 35 20.22 0.74 7.09
C SER A 35 20.02 -0.23 5.93
N ALA A 36 21.10 -0.77 5.36
CA ALA A 36 21.01 -1.67 4.23
C ALA A 36 22.03 -2.81 4.28
N GLU A 37 21.55 -4.02 4.03
CA GLU A 37 22.34 -5.24 3.88
C GLU A 37 22.24 -5.76 2.45
N ILE A 38 23.26 -6.48 1.97
CA ILE A 38 23.35 -6.99 0.59
C ILE A 38 23.42 -8.51 0.61
N ALA A 39 22.64 -9.15 -0.24
CA ALA A 39 22.80 -10.52 -0.69
C ALA A 39 23.12 -10.53 -2.19
N TYR A 40 24.14 -11.26 -2.60
CA TYR A 40 24.61 -11.28 -3.99
C TYR A 40 24.04 -12.43 -4.84
N ASP A 41 23.15 -13.23 -4.29
CA ASP A 41 22.41 -14.29 -4.99
C ASP A 41 21.07 -14.56 -4.30
N GLY A 42 20.20 -15.29 -5.02
CA GLY A 42 18.86 -15.57 -4.52
C GLY A 42 18.82 -16.53 -3.32
N ILE A 43 19.82 -17.42 -3.14
CA ILE A 43 19.87 -18.35 -1.99
C ILE A 43 20.28 -17.60 -0.74
N LEU A 44 21.29 -16.75 -0.82
CA LEU A 44 21.70 -15.89 0.29
C LEU A 44 20.55 -14.93 0.64
N GLY A 45 19.92 -14.32 -0.37
CA GLY A 45 18.75 -13.44 -0.21
C GLY A 45 17.61 -14.14 0.52
N LYS A 46 17.28 -15.39 0.14
CA LYS A 46 16.30 -16.23 0.84
C LYS A 46 16.67 -16.42 2.30
N THR A 47 17.91 -16.85 2.56
CA THR A 47 18.38 -17.13 3.93
C THR A 47 18.28 -15.88 4.80
N MET A 48 18.76 -14.74 4.30
CA MET A 48 18.72 -13.47 5.04
C MET A 48 17.28 -13.01 5.27
N ALA A 49 16.42 -13.08 4.26
CA ALA A 49 15.03 -12.65 4.36
C ALA A 49 14.20 -13.48 5.35
N LEU A 50 14.52 -14.78 5.53
CA LEU A 50 13.78 -15.66 6.42
C LEU A 50 14.32 -15.67 7.86
N VAL A 51 15.58 -15.28 8.06
CA VAL A 51 16.24 -15.34 9.39
C VAL A 51 16.21 -13.97 10.07
N ASN A 52 16.32 -12.89 9.32
CA ASN A 52 16.39 -11.53 9.86
C ASN A 52 15.07 -10.76 9.61
N ASN A 53 14.86 -9.73 10.40
CA ASN A 53 13.75 -8.79 10.19
C ASN A 53 14.22 -7.62 9.32
N TYR A 54 13.53 -7.39 8.23
CA TYR A 54 13.68 -6.22 7.36
C TYR A 54 12.35 -5.48 7.22
N ASP A 55 12.42 -4.18 6.98
CA ASP A 55 11.26 -3.33 6.77
C ASP A 55 10.86 -3.26 5.29
N LEU A 56 11.79 -3.60 4.38
CA LEU A 56 11.60 -3.62 2.93
C LEU A 56 12.68 -4.47 2.26
N ILE A 57 12.32 -5.13 1.15
CA ILE A 57 13.27 -5.86 0.32
C ILE A 57 13.32 -5.25 -1.07
N ILE A 58 14.54 -4.95 -1.55
CA ILE A 58 14.82 -4.60 -2.94
C ILE A 58 15.38 -5.85 -3.61
N LEU A 59 14.75 -6.29 -4.71
CA LEU A 59 15.00 -7.62 -5.27
C LEU A 59 15.19 -7.55 -6.79
N ASP A 60 16.38 -7.89 -7.28
CA ASP A 60 16.56 -8.07 -8.72
C ASP A 60 15.85 -9.34 -9.22
N ILE A 61 15.30 -9.26 -10.42
CA ILE A 61 14.69 -10.41 -11.09
C ILE A 61 15.75 -11.40 -11.54
N ASN A 62 16.87 -10.91 -12.10
CA ASN A 62 17.89 -11.71 -12.75
C ASN A 62 18.99 -12.13 -11.77
N LEU A 63 18.64 -12.97 -10.80
CA LEU A 63 19.59 -13.48 -9.81
C LEU A 63 20.09 -14.88 -10.21
N PRO A 64 21.36 -15.20 -9.89
CA PRO A 64 21.86 -16.55 -9.99
C PRO A 64 21.25 -17.47 -8.93
N LEU A 65 21.26 -18.77 -9.20
CA LEU A 65 20.83 -19.87 -8.35
C LEU A 65 19.33 -19.91 -8.07
N LEU A 66 18.71 -18.80 -7.64
CA LEU A 66 17.29 -18.65 -7.39
C LEU A 66 16.85 -17.29 -7.93
N ASN A 67 16.03 -17.27 -8.98
CA ASN A 67 15.60 -16.01 -9.59
C ASN A 67 14.68 -15.19 -8.68
N GLY A 68 14.59 -13.86 -8.95
CA GLY A 68 13.86 -12.95 -8.09
C GLY A 68 12.35 -13.25 -7.97
N PHE A 69 11.70 -13.77 -9.01
CA PHE A 69 10.28 -14.15 -8.92
C PHE A 69 10.05 -15.33 -7.98
N GLN A 70 10.91 -16.35 -8.06
CA GLN A 70 10.85 -17.50 -7.17
C GLN A 70 11.13 -17.08 -5.72
N LEU A 71 12.13 -16.21 -5.52
CA LEU A 71 12.44 -15.68 -4.19
C LEU A 71 11.31 -14.85 -3.63
N CYS A 72 10.69 -13.97 -4.43
CA CYS A 72 9.52 -13.19 -4.05
C CYS A 72 8.39 -14.08 -3.54
N LYS A 73 8.06 -15.13 -4.29
CA LYS A 73 7.04 -16.09 -3.89
C LYS A 73 7.36 -16.77 -2.55
N ILE A 74 8.61 -17.22 -2.35
CA ILE A 74 9.05 -17.83 -1.09
C ILE A 74 8.92 -16.85 0.08
N ILE A 75 9.29 -15.59 -0.13
CA ILE A 75 9.13 -14.56 0.90
C ILE A 75 7.66 -14.36 1.21
N ARG A 76 6.78 -14.25 0.21
CA ARG A 76 5.33 -14.07 0.39
C ARG A 76 4.66 -15.23 1.12
N ASP A 77 5.10 -16.45 0.88
CA ASP A 77 4.58 -17.64 1.57
C ASP A 77 4.91 -17.62 3.09
N ASN A 78 5.94 -16.88 3.50
CA ASN A 78 6.38 -16.75 4.90
C ASN A 78 5.99 -15.41 5.54
N ASP A 79 6.05 -14.32 4.79
CA ASP A 79 5.63 -12.97 5.21
C ASP A 79 4.85 -12.28 4.08
N GLN A 80 3.54 -12.21 4.25
CA GLN A 80 2.63 -11.58 3.28
C GLN A 80 2.68 -10.05 3.28
N GLN A 81 3.33 -9.43 4.26
CA GLN A 81 3.22 -7.98 4.50
C GLN A 81 4.51 -7.20 4.22
N ILE A 82 5.68 -7.85 4.21
CA ILE A 82 6.92 -7.13 3.95
C ILE A 82 6.91 -6.50 2.55
N PRO A 83 7.14 -5.19 2.40
CA PRO A 83 7.20 -4.56 1.09
C PRO A 83 8.33 -5.11 0.23
N ILE A 84 8.03 -5.48 -1.02
CA ILE A 84 9.02 -5.95 -2.00
C ILE A 84 8.99 -5.02 -3.22
N LEU A 85 10.13 -4.35 -3.48
CA LEU A 85 10.39 -3.57 -4.67
C LEU A 85 11.27 -4.37 -5.63
N MET A 86 10.73 -4.75 -6.78
CA MET A 86 11.52 -5.47 -7.78
C MET A 86 12.29 -4.53 -8.68
N LEU A 87 13.58 -4.85 -8.92
CA LEU A 87 14.39 -4.22 -9.96
C LEU A 87 14.33 -5.06 -11.23
N THR A 88 14.12 -4.43 -12.39
CA THR A 88 13.98 -5.15 -13.66
C THR A 88 14.67 -4.41 -14.80
N ALA A 89 15.40 -5.14 -15.64
CA ALA A 89 15.95 -4.64 -16.90
C ALA A 89 14.92 -4.69 -18.05
N LEU A 90 13.74 -5.28 -17.84
CA LEU A 90 12.81 -5.67 -18.89
C LEU A 90 11.58 -4.78 -18.94
N GLY A 91 11.50 -3.94 -19.96
CA GLY A 91 10.39 -2.98 -20.21
C GLY A 91 9.11 -3.56 -20.84
N GLY A 92 8.90 -4.88 -20.83
CA GLY A 92 7.74 -5.53 -21.45
C GLY A 92 6.50 -5.56 -20.53
N LEU A 93 5.33 -5.18 -21.06
CA LEU A 93 4.04 -5.22 -20.35
C LEU A 93 3.71 -6.62 -19.80
N GLU A 94 4.05 -7.68 -20.53
CA GLU A 94 3.79 -9.07 -20.13
C GLU A 94 4.55 -9.51 -18.89
N GLN A 95 5.73 -8.95 -18.65
CA GLN A 95 6.53 -9.31 -17.48
C GLN A 95 6.12 -8.52 -16.24
N LYS A 96 5.62 -7.28 -16.40
CA LYS A 96 4.99 -6.54 -15.31
C LYS A 96 3.73 -7.25 -14.80
N VAL A 97 2.89 -7.78 -15.70
CA VAL A 97 1.68 -8.54 -15.34
C VAL A 97 2.05 -9.83 -14.62
N LYS A 98 3.01 -10.62 -15.12
CA LYS A 98 3.52 -11.83 -14.44
C LYS A 98 4.15 -11.53 -13.08
N GLY A 99 4.70 -10.34 -12.90
CA GLY A 99 5.33 -9.92 -11.66
C GLY A 99 4.34 -9.59 -10.54
N PHE A 100 3.22 -8.96 -10.84
CA PHE A 100 2.16 -8.72 -9.85
C PHE A 100 1.51 -10.02 -9.36
N ASP A 101 1.41 -11.05 -10.23
CA ASP A 101 0.96 -12.39 -9.85
C ASP A 101 1.94 -13.11 -8.88
N ASN A 102 3.21 -12.67 -8.82
CA ASN A 102 4.22 -13.22 -7.89
C ASN A 102 4.31 -12.48 -6.55
N GLY A 103 3.47 -11.47 -6.30
CA GLY A 103 3.34 -10.82 -5.00
C GLY A 103 4.31 -9.66 -4.72
N ALA A 104 4.95 -9.08 -5.74
CA ALA A 104 5.70 -7.83 -5.58
C ALA A 104 4.75 -6.63 -5.40
N ASP A 105 5.17 -5.62 -4.63
CA ASP A 105 4.35 -4.44 -4.35
C ASP A 105 4.62 -3.29 -5.33
N ASP A 106 5.81 -3.21 -5.91
CA ASP A 106 6.17 -2.23 -6.95
C ASP A 106 7.36 -2.73 -7.78
N TYR A 107 7.59 -2.06 -8.93
CA TYR A 107 8.66 -2.35 -9.90
C TYR A 107 9.41 -1.09 -10.27
N LEU A 108 10.75 -1.20 -10.37
CA LEU A 108 11.63 -0.14 -10.83
C LEU A 108 12.48 -0.65 -12.01
N LEU A 109 12.38 0.04 -13.13
CA LEU A 109 13.11 -0.33 -14.36
C LEU A 109 14.56 0.15 -14.28
N LYS A 110 15.51 -0.73 -14.60
CA LYS A 110 16.92 -0.40 -14.80
C LYS A 110 17.15 0.11 -16.25
N PRO A 111 17.94 1.18 -16.46
CA PRO A 111 18.57 2.02 -15.45
C PRO A 111 17.58 2.99 -14.78
N PHE A 112 17.79 3.32 -13.52
CA PHE A 112 16.92 4.20 -12.73
C PHE A 112 17.72 5.33 -12.07
N GLU A 113 17.03 6.43 -11.81
CA GLU A 113 17.55 7.50 -10.98
C GLU A 113 17.39 7.14 -9.50
N PHE A 114 18.43 7.43 -8.69
CA PHE A 114 18.38 7.11 -7.26
C PHE A 114 17.21 7.81 -6.53
N ALA A 115 16.86 9.02 -6.95
CA ALA A 115 15.70 9.73 -6.42
C ALA A 115 14.37 8.99 -6.63
N GLU A 116 14.20 8.29 -7.78
CA GLU A 116 13.03 7.45 -8.03
C GLU A 116 12.99 6.24 -7.10
N LEU A 117 14.13 5.58 -6.89
CA LEU A 117 14.24 4.47 -5.96
C LEU A 117 13.79 4.89 -4.55
N VAL A 118 14.32 6.01 -4.02
CA VAL A 118 13.94 6.52 -2.68
C VAL A 118 12.47 6.91 -2.60
N ALA A 119 11.91 7.52 -3.66
CA ALA A 119 10.49 7.87 -3.69
C ALA A 119 9.59 6.64 -3.60
N ARG A 120 9.91 5.55 -4.33
CA ARG A 120 9.17 4.27 -4.30
C ARG A 120 9.30 3.58 -2.94
N ILE A 121 10.51 3.49 -2.39
CA ILE A 121 10.75 2.96 -1.03
C ILE A 121 9.88 3.71 -0.02
N THR A 122 9.92 5.04 -0.06
CA THR A 122 9.13 5.88 0.87
C THR A 122 7.62 5.63 0.72
N ALA A 123 7.13 5.47 -0.50
CA ALA A 123 5.73 5.16 -0.77
C ALA A 123 5.32 3.77 -0.23
N LEU A 124 6.16 2.76 -0.45
CA LEU A 124 5.95 1.40 0.05
C LEU A 124 5.99 1.35 1.58
N MET A 125 6.97 2.00 2.20
CA MET A 125 7.10 2.09 3.65
C MET A 125 5.90 2.79 4.30
N LYS A 126 5.39 3.85 3.68
CA LYS A 126 4.15 4.50 4.14
C LYS A 126 2.98 3.52 4.09
N ARG A 127 2.79 2.79 3.00
CA ARG A 127 1.72 1.80 2.87
C ARG A 127 1.85 0.69 3.92
N SER A 128 3.04 0.16 4.15
CA SER A 128 3.32 -0.86 5.16
C SER A 128 3.09 -0.34 6.58
N LYS A 129 3.64 0.82 6.94
CA LYS A 129 3.40 1.43 8.28
C LYS A 129 1.93 1.77 8.51
N TYR A 130 1.21 2.29 7.51
CA TYR A 130 -0.23 2.49 7.59
C TYR A 130 -1.00 1.17 7.73
N SER A 131 -0.54 0.09 7.11
CA SER A 131 -1.15 -1.23 7.25
C SER A 131 -0.95 -1.81 8.67
N ILE A 132 0.22 -1.60 9.27
CA ILE A 132 0.55 -2.08 10.62
C ILE A 132 -0.11 -1.24 11.72
N THR A 133 -0.30 0.07 11.48
CA THR A 133 -0.85 1.01 12.48
C THR A 133 -2.36 1.20 12.39
N LEU A 134 -2.99 0.78 11.30
CA LEU A 134 -4.43 0.89 11.15
C LEU A 134 -5.14 -0.29 11.85
N PRO A 135 -6.10 -0.02 12.71
CA PRO A 135 -6.82 -1.08 13.39
C PRO A 135 -7.50 -2.01 12.37
N LYS A 136 -7.38 -3.32 12.59
CA LYS A 136 -8.05 -4.35 11.75
C LYS A 136 -9.56 -4.15 11.68
N LEU A 137 -10.12 -3.58 12.73
CA LEU A 137 -11.52 -3.24 12.87
C LEU A 137 -11.67 -1.72 12.95
N LEU A 138 -12.25 -1.11 11.93
CA LEU A 138 -12.61 0.31 11.93
C LEU A 138 -14.06 0.43 12.41
N LYS A 139 -14.32 1.36 13.34
CA LYS A 139 -15.66 1.62 13.85
C LYS A 139 -16.01 3.10 13.78
N ILE A 140 -17.24 3.38 13.36
CA ILE A 140 -17.86 4.69 13.47
C ILE A 140 -19.36 4.52 13.75
N ALA A 141 -19.82 5.00 14.90
CA ALA A 141 -21.15 4.70 15.40
C ALA A 141 -21.41 3.18 15.41
N ASP A 142 -22.43 2.70 14.74
CA ASP A 142 -22.80 1.31 14.59
C ASP A 142 -22.27 0.62 13.30
N LEU A 143 -21.44 1.33 12.53
CA LEU A 143 -20.74 0.79 11.37
C LEU A 143 -19.42 0.18 11.79
N GLU A 144 -19.16 -1.04 11.35
CA GLU A 144 -17.89 -1.75 11.55
C GLU A 144 -17.36 -2.27 10.23
N ILE A 145 -16.06 -2.09 9.99
CA ILE A 145 -15.33 -2.61 8.83
C ILE A 145 -14.23 -3.53 9.34
N ASN A 146 -14.31 -4.81 9.02
CA ASN A 146 -13.19 -5.73 9.20
C ASN A 146 -12.32 -5.69 7.95
N ARG A 147 -11.11 -5.14 8.08
CA ARG A 147 -10.18 -4.92 6.96
C ARG A 147 -9.54 -6.20 6.46
N ASP A 148 -9.30 -7.16 7.35
CA ASP A 148 -8.71 -8.45 6.97
C ASP A 148 -9.74 -9.31 6.21
N ALA A 149 -10.96 -9.40 6.71
CA ALA A 149 -12.04 -10.16 6.09
C ALA A 149 -12.74 -9.40 4.93
N LYS A 150 -12.45 -8.10 4.74
CA LYS A 150 -13.14 -7.21 3.79
C LYS A 150 -14.66 -7.20 3.96
N THR A 151 -15.13 -7.35 5.21
CA THR A 151 -16.55 -7.35 5.55
C THR A 151 -16.96 -6.05 6.21
N VAL A 152 -18.20 -5.65 5.96
CA VAL A 152 -18.81 -4.44 6.54
C VAL A 152 -20.10 -4.85 7.24
N THR A 153 -20.28 -4.39 8.47
CA THR A 153 -21.55 -4.55 9.18
C THR A 153 -22.07 -3.19 9.65
N ARG A 154 -23.40 -3.03 9.70
CA ARG A 154 -24.06 -1.87 10.28
C ARG A 154 -25.18 -2.32 11.21
N ALA A 155 -25.14 -1.87 12.47
CA ALA A 155 -26.05 -2.35 13.52
C ALA A 155 -26.09 -3.89 13.58
N GLY A 156 -24.95 -4.56 13.40
CA GLY A 156 -24.82 -6.03 13.38
C GLY A 156 -25.28 -6.72 12.10
N LYS A 157 -25.86 -6.01 11.12
CA LYS A 157 -26.25 -6.57 9.82
C LYS A 157 -25.09 -6.51 8.84
N LEU A 158 -24.81 -7.63 8.16
CA LEU A 158 -23.82 -7.68 7.08
C LEU A 158 -24.29 -6.82 5.90
N ILE A 159 -23.40 -5.98 5.39
CA ILE A 159 -23.65 -5.12 4.22
C ILE A 159 -22.79 -5.61 3.05
N GLU A 160 -23.43 -6.04 1.99
CA GLU A 160 -22.73 -6.47 0.78
C GLU A 160 -22.33 -5.26 -0.06
N LEU A 161 -21.03 -5.09 -0.25
CA LEU A 161 -20.44 -4.03 -1.06
C LEU A 161 -19.65 -4.62 -2.22
N SER A 162 -19.70 -3.96 -3.37
CA SER A 162 -18.74 -4.21 -4.44
C SER A 162 -17.36 -3.74 -4.04
N ALA A 163 -16.31 -4.20 -4.73
CA ALA A 163 -14.93 -3.81 -4.43
C ALA A 163 -14.72 -2.29 -4.40
N LYS A 164 -15.32 -1.55 -5.34
CA LYS A 164 -15.20 -0.09 -5.39
C LYS A 164 -16.00 0.62 -4.31
N GLU A 165 -17.18 0.12 -3.95
CA GLU A 165 -17.94 0.63 -2.80
C GLU A 165 -17.18 0.40 -1.48
N TYR A 166 -16.57 -0.79 -1.32
CA TYR A 166 -15.74 -1.08 -0.16
C TYR A 166 -14.55 -0.13 -0.06
N MET A 167 -13.77 0.04 -1.14
CA MET A 167 -12.61 0.95 -1.16
C MET A 167 -13.01 2.39 -0.83
N LEU A 168 -14.13 2.87 -1.39
CA LEU A 168 -14.64 4.20 -1.11
C LEU A 168 -15.04 4.37 0.35
N LEU A 169 -15.77 3.40 0.90
CA LEU A 169 -16.20 3.41 2.30
C LEU A 169 -14.99 3.32 3.25
N GLU A 170 -14.07 2.40 3.00
CA GLU A 170 -12.83 2.27 3.80
C GLU A 170 -12.07 3.58 3.83
N TYR A 171 -11.88 4.23 2.67
CA TYR A 171 -11.19 5.52 2.58
C TYR A 171 -11.90 6.63 3.36
N LEU A 172 -13.24 6.70 3.27
CA LEU A 172 -14.04 7.66 4.02
C LEU A 172 -13.93 7.44 5.54
N VAL A 173 -14.00 6.18 6.01
CA VAL A 173 -13.90 5.85 7.45
C VAL A 173 -12.49 6.14 8.00
N MET A 174 -11.45 5.86 7.22
CA MET A 174 -10.07 6.19 7.60
C MET A 174 -9.82 7.69 7.72
N ASN A 175 -10.60 8.49 7.00
CA ASN A 175 -10.53 9.96 7.02
C ASN A 175 -11.78 10.57 7.68
N LYS A 176 -12.37 9.88 8.67
CA LYS A 176 -13.55 10.36 9.39
C LYS A 176 -13.34 11.80 9.89
N ASP A 177 -14.42 12.57 9.94
CA ASP A 177 -14.45 13.95 10.38
C ASP A 177 -13.66 14.95 9.51
N ARG A 178 -13.09 14.48 8.39
CA ARG A 178 -12.43 15.31 7.38
C ARG A 178 -13.28 15.43 6.11
N VAL A 179 -13.36 16.63 5.55
CA VAL A 179 -13.98 16.83 4.22
C VAL A 179 -12.98 16.38 3.15
N ILE A 180 -13.42 15.45 2.29
CA ILE A 180 -12.62 14.88 1.21
C ILE A 180 -13.20 15.36 -0.12
N SER A 181 -12.37 15.94 -0.97
CA SER A 181 -12.80 16.44 -2.27
C SER A 181 -13.14 15.30 -3.23
N ARG A 182 -13.97 15.59 -4.25
CA ARG A 182 -14.27 14.64 -5.32
C ARG A 182 -13.01 14.21 -6.07
N PHE A 183 -12.11 15.14 -6.31
CA PHE A 183 -10.84 14.87 -6.97
C PHE A 183 -9.99 13.89 -6.16
N GLU A 184 -9.83 14.11 -4.85
CA GLU A 184 -9.09 13.22 -3.96
C GLU A 184 -9.73 11.81 -3.92
N LEU A 185 -11.06 11.72 -3.86
CA LEU A 185 -11.76 10.42 -3.90
C LEU A 185 -11.54 9.71 -5.24
N THR A 186 -11.57 10.43 -6.36
CA THR A 186 -11.31 9.88 -7.69
C THR A 186 -9.89 9.35 -7.80
N GLU A 187 -8.90 10.11 -7.34
CA GLU A 187 -7.50 9.69 -7.31
C GLU A 187 -7.29 8.44 -6.45
N LYS A 188 -7.81 8.42 -5.23
CA LYS A 188 -7.51 7.36 -4.25
C LYS A 188 -8.30 6.08 -4.46
N VAL A 189 -9.49 6.12 -5.06
CA VAL A 189 -10.35 4.96 -5.23
C VAL A 189 -10.32 4.40 -6.67
N TRP A 190 -10.14 5.28 -7.67
CA TRP A 190 -10.13 4.87 -9.09
C TRP A 190 -8.77 5.01 -9.76
N ASP A 191 -7.76 5.55 -9.06
CA ASP A 191 -6.40 5.75 -9.58
C ASP A 191 -6.36 6.68 -10.81
N ILE A 192 -7.25 7.67 -10.84
CA ILE A 192 -7.41 8.64 -11.92
C ILE A 192 -6.91 10.00 -11.44
N ASN A 193 -5.82 10.48 -12.06
CA ASN A 193 -5.11 11.70 -11.66
C ASN A 193 -5.49 12.94 -12.49
N PHE A 194 -6.58 12.88 -13.26
CA PHE A 194 -7.08 14.01 -14.05
C PHE A 194 -8.59 14.12 -13.89
N ASP A 195 -9.11 15.33 -14.04
CA ASP A 195 -10.55 15.56 -13.99
C ASP A 195 -11.21 14.93 -15.24
N THR A 196 -11.94 13.85 -15.02
CA THR A 196 -12.66 13.14 -16.08
C THR A 196 -14.00 13.80 -16.43
N GLY A 197 -14.40 14.85 -15.71
CA GLY A 197 -15.73 15.44 -15.83
C GLY A 197 -16.87 14.48 -15.48
N THR A 198 -16.56 13.30 -14.91
CA THR A 198 -17.54 12.26 -14.62
C THR A 198 -18.04 12.35 -13.18
N ASN A 199 -19.33 12.15 -12.97
CA ASN A 199 -19.96 12.10 -11.64
C ASN A 199 -19.76 10.75 -10.94
N VAL A 200 -18.66 10.01 -11.24
CA VAL A 200 -18.45 8.65 -10.73
C VAL A 200 -18.50 8.61 -9.20
N VAL A 201 -17.86 9.54 -8.53
CA VAL A 201 -17.87 9.61 -7.06
C VAL A 201 -19.28 9.78 -6.53
N ASP A 202 -20.06 10.71 -7.11
CA ASP A 202 -21.42 11.01 -6.67
C ASP A 202 -22.35 9.80 -6.84
N VAL A 203 -22.17 9.02 -7.91
CA VAL A 203 -22.90 7.76 -8.16
C VAL A 203 -22.58 6.74 -7.08
N TYR A 204 -21.29 6.51 -6.78
CA TYR A 204 -20.89 5.52 -5.77
C TYR A 204 -21.23 5.96 -4.34
N ILE A 205 -21.19 7.25 -4.04
CA ILE A 205 -21.71 7.80 -2.77
C ILE A 205 -23.20 7.50 -2.63
N ASN A 206 -23.98 7.66 -3.71
CA ASN A 206 -25.40 7.32 -3.66
C ASN A 206 -25.64 5.80 -3.48
N PHE A 207 -24.82 4.94 -4.08
CA PHE A 207 -24.90 3.49 -3.84
C PHE A 207 -24.56 3.15 -2.39
N LEU A 208 -23.51 3.74 -1.82
CA LEU A 208 -23.17 3.56 -0.43
C LEU A 208 -24.31 4.02 0.50
N ARG A 209 -24.84 5.22 0.30
CA ARG A 209 -25.96 5.74 1.10
C ARG A 209 -27.16 4.82 1.10
N LYS A 210 -27.50 4.23 -0.05
CA LYS A 210 -28.60 3.24 -0.14
C LYS A 210 -28.36 2.04 0.76
N LYS A 211 -27.11 1.60 0.92
CA LYS A 211 -26.75 0.39 1.66
C LYS A 211 -26.46 0.64 3.14
N ILE A 212 -25.83 1.77 3.47
CA ILE A 212 -25.37 2.02 4.84
C ILE A 212 -26.12 3.14 5.56
N ASP A 213 -26.90 3.95 4.85
CA ASP A 213 -27.60 5.09 5.46
C ASP A 213 -29.13 4.99 5.39
N ASN A 214 -29.72 4.52 4.27
CA ASN A 214 -31.16 4.66 4.06
C ASN A 214 -32.02 3.98 5.13
N ASP A 215 -31.64 2.78 5.55
CA ASP A 215 -32.39 1.98 6.52
C ASP A 215 -32.00 2.24 7.98
N PHE A 216 -31.14 3.24 8.20
CA PHE A 216 -30.61 3.59 9.52
C PHE A 216 -30.98 5.02 9.91
N SER A 217 -31.27 5.22 11.19
CA SER A 217 -31.65 6.54 11.74
C SER A 217 -30.52 7.56 11.61
N THR A 218 -29.31 7.13 11.94
CA THR A 218 -28.10 7.97 11.86
C THR A 218 -27.48 7.88 10.46
N LYS A 219 -27.39 9.02 9.77
CA LYS A 219 -26.71 9.11 8.48
C LYS A 219 -25.23 9.37 8.71
N LEU A 220 -24.35 8.60 8.06
CA LEU A 220 -22.90 8.74 8.22
C LEU A 220 -22.24 9.55 7.11
N ILE A 221 -22.75 9.47 5.87
CA ILE A 221 -22.17 10.16 4.73
C ILE A 221 -22.89 11.47 4.48
N HIS A 222 -22.19 12.60 4.67
CA HIS A 222 -22.72 13.95 4.46
C HIS A 222 -22.06 14.63 3.28
N THR A 223 -22.84 15.43 2.54
CA THR A 223 -22.34 16.28 1.47
C THR A 223 -21.95 17.65 2.04
N LYS A 224 -20.76 18.12 1.73
CA LYS A 224 -20.35 19.52 1.90
C LYS A 224 -20.38 20.19 0.53
N VAL A 225 -21.42 20.99 0.32
CA VAL A 225 -21.68 21.65 -0.98
C VAL A 225 -20.43 22.39 -1.46
N GLY A 226 -20.04 22.16 -2.71
CA GLY A 226 -18.85 22.76 -3.33
C GLY A 226 -17.50 22.20 -2.86
N LEU A 227 -17.45 21.41 -1.76
CA LEU A 227 -16.20 20.92 -1.18
C LEU A 227 -16.00 19.39 -1.35
N GLY A 228 -17.07 18.59 -1.25
CA GLY A 228 -16.97 17.14 -1.33
C GLY A 228 -17.82 16.41 -0.31
N TYR A 229 -17.26 15.36 0.31
CA TYR A 229 -17.95 14.48 1.23
C TYR A 229 -17.22 14.35 2.56
N ILE A 230 -17.97 14.12 3.62
CA ILE A 230 -17.45 13.83 4.95
C ILE A 230 -18.22 12.65 5.53
N LEU A 231 -17.52 11.74 6.16
CA LEU A 231 -18.11 10.66 6.94
C LEU A 231 -17.92 10.94 8.42
N ARG A 232 -19.05 10.95 9.16
CA ARG A 232 -19.06 11.19 10.62
C ARG A 232 -20.24 10.48 11.26
N GLY A 233 -20.05 9.97 12.50
CA GLY A 233 -21.15 9.58 13.38
C GLY A 233 -21.71 10.84 14.06
N ASP A 234 -23.02 10.89 14.27
CA ASP A 234 -23.60 11.97 15.07
C ASP A 234 -23.01 11.99 16.48
N GLN A 235 -22.78 13.20 16.98
CA GLN A 235 -22.47 13.47 18.38
C GLN A 235 -23.72 13.32 19.23
#